data_fb7b6cfe5703841ab51fbe6b6a6f9620
#
_entry.id   fb7b6cfe5703841ab51fbe6b6a6f9620
#
_cell.length_a   1.000
_cell.length_b   1.000
_cell.length_c   1.000
_cell.angle_alpha   90.00
_cell.angle_beta   90.00
_cell.angle_gamma   90.00
#
_symmetry.space_group_name_H-M   'P 1'
#
loop_
_entity.id
_entity.type
_entity.pdbx_description
1 polymer ?
#
loop_
_entity_poly.entity_id
_entity_poly.type
_entity_poly.pdbx_seq_one_letter_code
_entity_poly.pdbx_strand_id
1 'polypeptide(L)'
;IMNKLIHINGDFDKEAIGGVNMVVLSGQDSMKNLKEIYGLNYLKCKDSTIAEEESLYWAFGLVFAHLPRVQHMKSGVFYACTALVSAECKNAEELEKKCFAYCQCLRTVKLNKVKIIPESCFLECFCLQTVQFDNAESCEFNAFGACYSLSLAILPSLKSVDGTCIESLEKIKFVPDLPLELKEQMISRNTSDFNQAQIKNTDLIQQKLEKYHAQISFRQKQYNGLNTTMTHFSTSAVKIADGTFENFYKLQYVSMPKVKVVGVGAFKNCCALEEVNTQKLETIAPYAFLDCCKLTTINLKTVNKIGTKAFHNCFI
;
A
#
# COMPACT_ATOMS: atom_id res chain seq x y z
N ILE A 1 -5.47 -20.85 -14.66
CA ILE A 1 -6.76 -20.19 -14.36
C ILE A 1 -7.10 -19.39 -15.60
N MET A 2 -8.20 -19.74 -16.32
CA MET A 2 -8.66 -18.97 -17.48
C MET A 2 -9.17 -17.62 -17.01
N ASN A 3 -8.59 -16.52 -17.51
CA ASN A 3 -9.09 -15.17 -17.27
C ASN A 3 -10.47 -15.04 -17.93
N LYS A 4 -11.53 -15.02 -17.12
CA LYS A 4 -12.88 -14.75 -17.62
C LYS A 4 -13.07 -13.25 -17.73
N LEU A 5 -13.25 -12.75 -18.96
CA LEU A 5 -13.66 -11.38 -19.27
C LEU A 5 -15.17 -11.36 -19.50
N ILE A 6 -15.87 -10.48 -18.80
CA ILE A 6 -17.30 -10.22 -19.01
C ILE A 6 -17.50 -8.75 -19.38
N HIS A 7 -18.37 -8.50 -20.37
CA HIS A 7 -18.90 -7.18 -20.71
C HIS A 7 -20.34 -7.08 -20.21
N ILE A 8 -20.62 -6.04 -19.45
CA ILE A 8 -21.95 -5.79 -18.87
C ILE A 8 -22.41 -4.40 -19.32
N ASN A 9 -23.63 -4.33 -19.85
CA ASN A 9 -24.30 -3.07 -20.20
C ASN A 9 -25.50 -2.87 -19.29
N GLY A 10 -25.52 -1.73 -18.56
CA GLY A 10 -26.59 -1.38 -17.63
C GLY A 10 -26.40 -2.00 -16.24
N ASP A 11 -27.51 -2.09 -15.49
CA ASP A 11 -27.53 -2.62 -14.14
C ASP A 11 -27.27 -4.12 -14.11
N PHE A 12 -26.58 -4.58 -13.08
CA PHE A 12 -26.27 -5.98 -12.90
C PHE A 12 -26.30 -6.36 -11.40
N ASP A 13 -26.53 -7.64 -11.14
CA ASP A 13 -26.34 -8.22 -9.82
C ASP A 13 -24.86 -8.58 -9.63
N LYS A 14 -24.25 -8.19 -8.51
CA LYS A 14 -22.86 -8.51 -8.18
C LYS A 14 -22.61 -10.04 -8.13
N GLU A 15 -23.63 -10.85 -7.83
CA GLU A 15 -23.50 -12.30 -7.83
C GLU A 15 -23.22 -12.84 -9.23
N ALA A 16 -23.68 -12.17 -10.28
CA ALA A 16 -23.45 -12.55 -11.68
C ALA A 16 -21.97 -12.47 -12.09
N ILE A 17 -21.16 -11.69 -11.39
CA ILE A 17 -19.72 -11.54 -11.64
C ILE A 17 -18.84 -12.32 -10.65
N GLY A 18 -19.45 -13.13 -9.80
CA GLY A 18 -18.73 -14.03 -8.89
C GLY A 18 -17.77 -14.97 -9.63
N GLY A 19 -16.48 -14.98 -9.24
CA GLY A 19 -15.45 -15.80 -9.89
C GLY A 19 -14.97 -15.29 -11.24
N VAL A 20 -15.29 -14.04 -11.62
CA VAL A 20 -14.79 -13.35 -12.81
C VAL A 20 -13.61 -12.48 -12.47
N ASN A 21 -12.52 -12.58 -13.24
CA ASN A 21 -11.30 -11.83 -12.98
C ASN A 21 -11.28 -10.46 -13.66
N MET A 22 -12.00 -10.30 -14.77
CA MET A 22 -11.98 -9.09 -15.59
C MET A 22 -13.40 -8.66 -15.95
N VAL A 23 -13.76 -7.42 -15.64
CA VAL A 23 -15.08 -6.86 -15.92
C VAL A 23 -14.94 -5.56 -16.68
N VAL A 24 -15.73 -5.41 -17.74
CA VAL A 24 -15.92 -4.17 -18.49
C VAL A 24 -17.37 -3.75 -18.34
N LEU A 25 -17.60 -2.61 -17.74
CA LEU A 25 -18.92 -2.02 -17.52
C LEU A 25 -19.18 -0.90 -18.54
N SER A 26 -20.40 -0.83 -19.03
CA SER A 26 -20.92 0.25 -19.86
C SER A 26 -22.25 0.73 -19.26
N GLY A 27 -22.55 2.02 -19.37
CA GLY A 27 -23.69 2.69 -18.74
C GLY A 27 -23.29 3.65 -17.65
N GLN A 28 -24.08 4.71 -17.44
CA GLN A 28 -23.73 5.80 -16.51
C GLN A 28 -23.69 5.37 -15.04
N ASP A 29 -24.58 4.48 -14.64
CA ASP A 29 -24.71 4.01 -13.25
C ASP A 29 -23.99 2.69 -13.00
N SER A 30 -23.13 2.26 -13.92
CA SER A 30 -22.51 0.94 -13.91
C SER A 30 -21.57 0.67 -12.73
N MET A 31 -21.15 1.68 -11.98
CA MET A 31 -20.30 1.51 -10.79
C MET A 31 -21.09 1.28 -9.50
N LYS A 32 -22.41 1.35 -9.52
CA LYS A 32 -23.22 1.00 -8.35
C LYS A 32 -23.07 -0.50 -8.04
N ASN A 33 -23.03 -0.85 -6.75
CA ASN A 33 -23.03 -2.26 -6.28
C ASN A 33 -21.77 -3.10 -6.56
N LEU A 34 -20.61 -2.50 -6.76
CA LEU A 34 -19.32 -3.21 -6.86
C LEU A 34 -18.64 -3.44 -5.50
N LYS A 35 -19.28 -3.07 -4.42
CA LYS A 35 -18.78 -3.19 -3.05
C LYS A 35 -18.51 -4.65 -2.68
N GLU A 36 -17.36 -4.92 -2.05
CA GLU A 36 -16.98 -6.25 -1.56
C GLU A 36 -16.92 -7.35 -2.64
N ILE A 37 -16.54 -6.99 -3.86
CA ILE A 37 -16.34 -7.97 -4.92
C ILE A 37 -15.01 -8.67 -4.73
N TYR A 38 -15.07 -9.96 -4.45
CA TYR A 38 -13.89 -10.81 -4.29
C TYR A 38 -13.53 -11.49 -5.61
N GLY A 39 -12.23 -11.50 -5.94
CA GLY A 39 -11.72 -12.18 -7.14
C GLY A 39 -11.66 -11.34 -8.41
N LEU A 40 -12.22 -10.13 -8.41
CA LEU A 40 -12.06 -9.19 -9.51
C LEU A 40 -10.65 -8.61 -9.51
N ASN A 41 -9.89 -8.84 -10.59
CA ASN A 41 -8.53 -8.30 -10.73
C ASN A 41 -8.46 -7.05 -11.61
N TYR A 42 -9.34 -6.95 -12.61
CA TYR A 42 -9.36 -5.83 -13.54
C TYR A 42 -10.79 -5.31 -13.72
N LEU A 43 -10.95 -4.01 -13.56
CA LEU A 43 -12.19 -3.29 -13.81
C LEU A 43 -11.96 -2.20 -14.85
N LYS A 44 -12.82 -2.15 -15.86
CA LYS A 44 -12.96 -1.00 -16.77
C LYS A 44 -14.40 -0.51 -16.74
N CYS A 45 -14.60 0.74 -16.40
CA CYS A 45 -15.90 1.40 -16.50
C CYS A 45 -15.83 2.48 -17.57
N LYS A 46 -16.61 2.32 -18.65
CA LYS A 46 -16.46 3.14 -19.86
C LYS A 46 -17.16 4.50 -19.77
N ASP A 47 -18.34 4.53 -19.15
CA ASP A 47 -19.28 5.63 -19.36
C ASP A 47 -19.62 6.43 -18.09
N SER A 48 -19.46 5.84 -16.90
CA SER A 48 -19.76 6.53 -15.64
C SER A 48 -18.91 7.79 -15.48
N THR A 49 -19.56 8.89 -15.17
CA THR A 49 -18.94 10.17 -14.83
C THR A 49 -18.77 10.34 -13.33
N ILE A 50 -19.51 9.57 -12.54
CA ILE A 50 -19.47 9.58 -11.09
C ILE A 50 -19.10 8.17 -10.60
N ALA A 51 -18.14 8.09 -9.70
CA ALA A 51 -17.89 6.91 -8.89
C ALA A 51 -18.58 7.12 -7.53
N GLU A 52 -19.59 6.33 -7.26
CA GLU A 52 -20.45 6.49 -6.08
C GLU A 52 -19.73 6.11 -4.79
N GLU A 53 -20.27 6.57 -3.65
CA GLU A 53 -19.70 6.33 -2.33
C GLU A 53 -19.48 4.85 -2.08
N GLU A 54 -18.25 4.51 -1.69
CA GLU A 54 -17.80 3.14 -1.37
C GLU A 54 -18.07 2.11 -2.49
N SER A 55 -18.20 2.53 -3.74
CA SER A 55 -18.60 1.64 -4.85
C SER A 55 -17.66 0.46 -5.07
N LEU A 56 -16.38 0.57 -4.74
CA LEU A 56 -15.38 -0.50 -4.79
C LEU A 56 -14.78 -0.83 -3.42
N TYR A 57 -15.49 -0.47 -2.34
CA TYR A 57 -15.07 -0.71 -0.97
C TYR A 57 -14.73 -2.20 -0.74
N TRP A 58 -13.52 -2.48 -0.20
CA TRP A 58 -13.04 -3.82 0.08
C TRP A 58 -12.96 -4.76 -1.14
N ALA A 59 -12.77 -4.24 -2.34
CA ALA A 59 -12.46 -5.05 -3.51
C ALA A 59 -11.00 -5.57 -3.43
N PHE A 60 -10.71 -6.46 -2.49
CA PHE A 60 -9.35 -6.91 -2.13
C PHE A 60 -8.55 -7.52 -3.28
N GLY A 61 -9.22 -8.09 -4.29
CA GLY A 61 -8.56 -8.69 -5.46
C GLY A 61 -8.26 -7.71 -6.58
N LEU A 62 -8.80 -6.49 -6.52
CA LEU A 62 -8.70 -5.52 -7.60
C LEU A 62 -7.27 -4.99 -7.73
N VAL A 63 -6.64 -5.29 -8.87
CA VAL A 63 -5.24 -4.89 -9.17
C VAL A 63 -5.19 -3.65 -10.05
N PHE A 64 -6.09 -3.56 -11.05
CA PHE A 64 -6.15 -2.45 -11.99
C PHE A 64 -7.57 -1.94 -12.17
N ALA A 65 -7.75 -0.62 -12.11
CA ALA A 65 -9.00 0.06 -12.42
C ALA A 65 -8.78 1.09 -13.55
N HIS A 66 -9.65 1.08 -14.55
CA HIS A 66 -9.63 2.04 -15.65
C HIS A 66 -10.98 2.77 -15.74
N LEU A 67 -11.00 4.02 -15.33
CA LEU A 67 -12.19 4.87 -15.18
C LEU A 67 -12.03 6.15 -16.02
N PRO A 68 -12.05 6.04 -17.37
CA PRO A 68 -11.62 7.12 -18.26
C PRO A 68 -12.53 8.35 -18.26
N ARG A 69 -13.80 8.23 -17.85
CA ARG A 69 -14.78 9.31 -17.87
C ARG A 69 -15.18 9.81 -16.48
N VAL A 70 -14.75 9.16 -15.42
CA VAL A 70 -15.09 9.57 -14.04
C VAL A 70 -14.47 10.94 -13.77
N GLN A 71 -15.32 11.89 -13.39
CA GLN A 71 -14.99 13.25 -13.00
C GLN A 71 -15.10 13.43 -11.48
N HIS A 72 -16.11 12.80 -10.86
CA HIS A 72 -16.38 12.91 -9.44
C HIS A 72 -16.19 11.55 -8.76
N MET A 73 -15.31 11.51 -7.79
CA MET A 73 -15.06 10.33 -6.97
C MET A 73 -15.56 10.60 -5.55
N LYS A 74 -16.66 9.93 -5.19
CA LYS A 74 -17.28 10.04 -3.88
C LYS A 74 -16.41 9.42 -2.78
N SER A 75 -16.80 9.60 -1.52
CA SER A 75 -16.04 9.12 -0.37
C SER A 75 -15.79 7.60 -0.46
N GLY A 76 -14.53 7.18 -0.19
CA GLY A 76 -14.15 5.79 -0.04
C GLY A 76 -14.28 4.89 -1.27
N VAL A 77 -14.32 5.43 -2.51
CA VAL A 77 -14.49 4.63 -3.74
C VAL A 77 -13.59 3.40 -3.76
N PHE A 78 -12.29 3.55 -3.51
CA PHE A 78 -11.31 2.44 -3.46
C PHE A 78 -10.85 2.12 -2.04
N TYR A 79 -11.64 2.44 -1.02
CA TYR A 79 -11.24 2.19 0.36
C TYR A 79 -10.90 0.71 0.59
N ALA A 80 -9.70 0.46 1.12
CA ALA A 80 -9.17 -0.87 1.40
C ALA A 80 -9.12 -1.83 0.19
N CYS A 81 -8.95 -1.30 -1.03
CA CYS A 81 -8.56 -2.09 -2.20
C CYS A 81 -7.06 -2.44 -2.08
N THR A 82 -6.72 -3.35 -1.17
CA THR A 82 -5.34 -3.62 -0.74
C THR A 82 -4.43 -4.09 -1.88
N ALA A 83 -4.95 -4.80 -2.88
CA ALA A 83 -4.19 -5.25 -4.05
C ALA A 83 -4.09 -4.22 -5.18
N LEU A 84 -4.73 -3.05 -5.07
CA LEU A 84 -4.77 -2.06 -6.14
C LEU A 84 -3.37 -1.49 -6.41
N VAL A 85 -2.83 -1.76 -7.59
CA VAL A 85 -1.51 -1.27 -8.03
C VAL A 85 -1.64 0.04 -8.81
N SER A 86 -2.70 0.18 -9.60
CA SER A 86 -2.93 1.35 -10.43
C SER A 86 -4.41 1.61 -10.66
N ALA A 87 -4.78 2.90 -10.60
CA ALA A 87 -6.09 3.38 -11.00
C ALA A 87 -5.92 4.53 -12.02
N GLU A 88 -6.43 4.31 -13.23
CA GLU A 88 -6.42 5.32 -14.29
C GLU A 88 -7.72 6.12 -14.28
N CYS A 89 -7.70 7.31 -13.65
CA CYS A 89 -8.83 8.23 -13.51
C CYS A 89 -8.46 9.61 -14.07
N LYS A 90 -8.03 9.64 -15.35
CA LYS A 90 -7.43 10.84 -15.98
C LYS A 90 -8.33 12.08 -15.99
N ASN A 91 -9.64 11.90 -15.91
CA ASN A 91 -10.63 12.96 -15.94
C ASN A 91 -11.17 13.33 -14.56
N ALA A 92 -10.69 12.70 -13.48
CA ALA A 92 -11.11 13.05 -12.13
C ALA A 92 -10.74 14.51 -11.80
N GLU A 93 -11.74 15.29 -11.44
CA GLU A 93 -11.68 16.70 -11.10
C GLU A 93 -11.95 16.92 -9.62
N GLU A 94 -12.83 16.10 -9.04
CA GLU A 94 -13.21 16.16 -7.64
C GLU A 94 -13.01 14.80 -6.98
N LEU A 95 -12.33 14.81 -5.85
CA LEU A 95 -12.19 13.70 -4.95
C LEU A 95 -12.86 14.04 -3.63
N GLU A 96 -13.57 13.09 -3.05
CA GLU A 96 -13.97 13.16 -1.66
C GLU A 96 -12.99 12.39 -0.75
N LYS A 97 -13.16 12.52 0.56
CA LYS A 97 -12.26 11.91 1.56
C LYS A 97 -12.12 10.40 1.40
N LYS A 98 -10.95 9.88 1.77
CA LYS A 98 -10.64 8.44 1.85
C LYS A 98 -10.77 7.66 0.54
N CYS A 99 -10.80 8.33 -0.64
CA CYS A 99 -11.01 7.65 -1.93
C CYS A 99 -10.06 6.47 -2.17
N PHE A 100 -8.80 6.56 -1.76
CA PHE A 100 -7.78 5.52 -1.91
C PHE A 100 -7.19 5.08 -0.57
N ALA A 101 -7.84 5.36 0.56
CA ALA A 101 -7.32 4.97 1.86
C ALA A 101 -7.15 3.44 1.95
N TYR A 102 -6.04 2.99 2.53
CA TYR A 102 -5.67 1.58 2.67
C TYR A 102 -5.44 0.83 1.34
N CYS A 103 -5.18 1.54 0.24
CA CYS A 103 -4.71 0.94 -1.01
C CYS A 103 -3.22 0.61 -0.89
N GLN A 104 -2.88 -0.42 -0.13
CA GLN A 104 -1.51 -0.70 0.33
C GLN A 104 -0.52 -0.96 -0.80
N CYS A 105 -0.97 -1.55 -1.92
CA CYS A 105 -0.15 -1.85 -3.10
C CYS A 105 -0.09 -0.73 -4.14
N LEU A 106 -0.83 0.39 -3.96
CA LEU A 106 -0.86 1.50 -4.90
C LEU A 106 0.53 2.15 -5.01
N ARG A 107 1.08 2.24 -6.23
CA ARG A 107 2.47 2.71 -6.46
C ARG A 107 2.59 4.13 -6.95
N THR A 108 1.70 4.51 -7.84
CA THR A 108 1.71 5.83 -8.46
C THR A 108 0.30 6.37 -8.59
N VAL A 109 0.17 7.69 -8.41
CA VAL A 109 -1.08 8.41 -8.60
C VAL A 109 -0.83 9.61 -9.52
N LYS A 110 -1.72 9.76 -10.49
CA LYS A 110 -1.71 10.84 -11.48
C LYS A 110 -3.12 11.38 -11.69
N LEU A 111 -3.43 12.49 -11.01
CA LEU A 111 -4.76 13.10 -10.99
C LEU A 111 -4.64 14.60 -11.28
N ASN A 112 -4.30 14.91 -12.53
CA ASN A 112 -3.82 16.24 -12.92
C ASN A 112 -4.89 17.34 -12.88
N LYS A 113 -6.18 16.99 -12.86
CA LYS A 113 -7.28 17.96 -12.83
C LYS A 113 -7.79 18.31 -11.43
N VAL A 114 -7.42 17.48 -10.44
CA VAL A 114 -7.85 17.65 -9.04
C VAL A 114 -7.25 18.92 -8.45
N LYS A 115 -8.08 19.73 -7.80
CA LYS A 115 -7.68 20.99 -7.15
C LYS A 115 -7.43 20.82 -5.63
N ILE A 116 -8.13 19.90 -4.99
CA ILE A 116 -8.04 19.66 -3.55
C ILE A 116 -7.69 18.18 -3.34
N ILE A 117 -6.60 17.89 -2.63
CA ILE A 117 -6.28 16.56 -2.17
C ILE A 117 -6.93 16.39 -0.80
N PRO A 118 -8.05 15.64 -0.70
CA PRO A 118 -8.89 15.68 0.48
C PRO A 118 -8.35 14.84 1.64
N GLU A 119 -8.98 15.02 2.80
CA GLU A 119 -8.66 14.34 4.05
C GLU A 119 -8.51 12.83 3.88
N SER A 120 -7.39 12.29 4.37
CA SER A 120 -7.08 10.85 4.41
C SER A 120 -7.21 10.15 3.06
N CYS A 121 -7.10 10.88 1.93
CA CYS A 121 -7.36 10.33 0.59
C CYS A 121 -6.46 9.14 0.26
N PHE A 122 -5.19 9.18 0.64
CA PHE A 122 -4.18 8.13 0.44
C PHE A 122 -3.63 7.59 1.76
N LEU A 123 -4.43 7.65 2.84
CA LEU A 123 -4.03 7.10 4.13
C LEU A 123 -3.60 5.63 4.01
N GLU A 124 -2.44 5.28 4.57
CA GLU A 124 -1.88 3.92 4.57
C GLU A 124 -1.67 3.31 3.16
N CYS A 125 -1.40 4.14 2.16
CA CYS A 125 -0.90 3.69 0.86
C CYS A 125 0.60 3.38 0.95
N PHE A 126 0.98 2.29 1.63
CA PHE A 126 2.36 1.98 2.01
C PHE A 126 3.34 1.91 0.84
N CYS A 127 2.88 1.42 -0.33
CA CYS A 127 3.71 1.28 -1.53
C CYS A 127 3.72 2.51 -2.44
N LEU A 128 3.00 3.57 -2.10
CA LEU A 128 2.90 4.77 -2.93
C LEU A 128 4.25 5.48 -3.00
N GLN A 129 4.83 5.54 -4.20
CA GLN A 129 6.17 6.09 -4.43
C GLN A 129 6.15 7.46 -5.08
N THR A 130 5.20 7.68 -5.97
CA THR A 130 5.11 8.91 -6.74
C THR A 130 3.68 9.40 -6.81
N VAL A 131 3.51 10.69 -6.59
CA VAL A 131 2.23 11.40 -6.78
C VAL A 131 2.42 12.57 -7.75
N GLN A 132 1.45 12.77 -8.62
CA GLN A 132 1.41 13.91 -9.54
C GLN A 132 0.01 14.52 -9.57
N PHE A 133 -0.08 15.79 -9.14
CA PHE A 133 -1.29 16.60 -9.11
C PHE A 133 -0.97 17.99 -9.63
N ASP A 134 -1.02 18.17 -10.95
CA ASP A 134 -0.56 19.42 -11.59
C ASP A 134 -1.37 20.67 -11.18
N ASN A 135 -2.66 20.49 -10.85
CA ASN A 135 -3.57 21.56 -10.48
C ASN A 135 -3.97 21.61 -8.99
N ALA A 136 -3.39 20.75 -8.16
CA ALA A 136 -3.73 20.74 -6.72
C ALA A 136 -3.24 22.02 -6.04
N GLU A 137 -4.19 22.77 -5.48
CA GLU A 137 -3.94 24.00 -4.75
C GLU A 137 -3.88 23.80 -3.24
N SER A 138 -4.53 22.74 -2.73
CA SER A 138 -4.54 22.42 -1.31
C SER A 138 -4.39 20.91 -1.04
N CYS A 139 -3.78 20.59 0.11
CA CYS A 139 -3.63 19.25 0.62
C CYS A 139 -4.14 19.23 2.06
N GLU A 140 -5.19 18.44 2.31
CA GLU A 140 -5.89 18.42 3.58
C GLU A 140 -5.28 17.42 4.58
N PHE A 141 -5.83 17.42 5.80
CA PHE A 141 -5.38 16.61 6.93
C PHE A 141 -5.16 15.14 6.54
N ASN A 142 -3.97 14.63 6.89
CA ASN A 142 -3.61 13.21 6.75
C ASN A 142 -3.76 12.63 5.33
N ALA A 143 -3.78 13.49 4.30
CA ALA A 143 -4.02 13.08 2.91
C ALA A 143 -3.07 11.97 2.45
N PHE A 144 -1.79 12.02 2.88
CA PHE A 144 -0.76 11.02 2.62
C PHE A 144 -0.21 10.41 3.92
N GLY A 145 -1.07 10.28 4.94
CA GLY A 145 -0.68 9.66 6.21
C GLY A 145 -0.20 8.23 6.00
N ALA A 146 0.92 7.86 6.64
CA ALA A 146 1.55 6.55 6.54
C ALA A 146 1.94 6.11 5.11
N CYS A 147 2.13 7.05 4.16
CA CYS A 147 2.68 6.75 2.83
C CYS A 147 4.21 6.59 2.89
N TYR A 148 4.70 5.56 3.59
CA TYR A 148 6.11 5.42 3.94
C TYR A 148 7.09 5.25 2.76
N SER A 149 6.61 4.83 1.59
CA SER A 149 7.41 4.69 0.38
C SER A 149 7.43 5.95 -0.49
N LEU A 150 6.66 6.99 -0.13
CA LEU A 150 6.56 8.22 -0.93
C LEU A 150 7.91 8.92 -0.98
N SER A 151 8.42 9.10 -2.19
CA SER A 151 9.73 9.69 -2.46
C SER A 151 9.70 10.85 -3.46
N LEU A 152 8.64 10.94 -4.25
CA LEU A 152 8.47 12.01 -5.25
C LEU A 152 7.04 12.55 -5.22
N ALA A 153 6.89 13.85 -5.00
CA ALA A 153 5.64 14.58 -5.07
C ALA A 153 5.74 15.74 -6.08
N ILE A 154 4.94 15.68 -7.14
CA ILE A 154 4.86 16.72 -8.18
C ILE A 154 3.59 17.52 -7.93
N LEU A 155 3.72 18.70 -7.30
CA LEU A 155 2.64 19.54 -6.80
C LEU A 155 2.89 21.02 -7.17
N PRO A 156 2.95 21.37 -8.48
CA PRO A 156 3.41 22.70 -8.91
C PRO A 156 2.48 23.86 -8.53
N SER A 157 1.21 23.57 -8.28
CA SER A 157 0.19 24.58 -7.96
C SER A 157 -0.16 24.69 -6.49
N LEU A 158 0.53 23.93 -5.60
CA LEU A 158 0.20 23.87 -4.18
C LEU A 158 0.39 25.21 -3.47
N LYS A 159 -0.66 25.69 -2.82
CA LYS A 159 -0.74 26.98 -2.12
C LYS A 159 -0.95 26.84 -0.62
N SER A 160 -1.60 25.76 -0.20
CA SER A 160 -1.94 25.53 1.20
C SER A 160 -1.85 24.06 1.59
N VAL A 161 -1.49 23.82 2.82
CA VAL A 161 -1.40 22.46 3.40
C VAL A 161 -2.02 22.46 4.79
N ASP A 162 -2.71 21.38 5.15
CA ASP A 162 -2.94 21.08 6.54
C ASP A 162 -1.64 20.49 7.13
N GLY A 163 -1.22 20.97 8.25
CA GLY A 163 0.10 20.68 8.84
C GLY A 163 0.48 19.21 8.99
N THR A 164 -0.49 18.31 8.90
CA THR A 164 -0.27 16.85 9.00
C THR A 164 -0.59 16.10 7.71
N CYS A 165 -0.67 16.79 6.57
CA CYS A 165 -1.06 16.16 5.30
C CYS A 165 -0.06 15.11 4.79
N ILE A 166 1.22 15.25 5.09
CA ILE A 166 2.31 14.35 4.67
C ILE A 166 3.25 14.08 5.85
N GLU A 167 3.57 12.82 6.09
CA GLU A 167 4.60 12.40 7.03
C GLU A 167 5.98 12.27 6.36
N SER A 168 7.07 12.39 7.13
CA SER A 168 8.46 12.15 6.66
C SER A 168 8.92 13.03 5.49
N LEU A 169 8.68 14.33 5.57
CA LEU A 169 9.00 15.34 4.53
C LEU A 169 10.45 15.32 4.06
N GLU A 170 11.39 15.04 4.95
CA GLU A 170 12.83 15.01 4.63
C GLU A 170 13.23 13.97 3.58
N LYS A 171 12.36 12.99 3.30
CA LYS A 171 12.61 11.90 2.36
C LYS A 171 11.92 12.10 1.02
N ILE A 172 11.09 13.13 0.91
CA ILE A 172 10.27 13.37 -0.28
C ILE A 172 10.89 14.49 -1.11
N LYS A 173 11.18 14.19 -2.36
CA LYS A 173 11.53 15.21 -3.35
C LYS A 173 10.25 15.86 -3.86
N PHE A 174 10.13 17.16 -3.64
CA PHE A 174 9.04 17.96 -4.21
C PHE A 174 9.48 18.58 -5.55
N VAL A 175 8.55 18.67 -6.50
CA VAL A 175 8.78 19.31 -7.81
C VAL A 175 7.56 20.19 -8.13
N PRO A 176 7.75 21.54 -8.24
CA PRO A 176 8.95 22.29 -7.80
C PRO A 176 9.19 22.15 -6.29
N ASP A 177 10.34 22.62 -5.81
CA ASP A 177 10.58 22.69 -4.36
C ASP A 177 9.49 23.52 -3.70
N LEU A 178 8.98 23.02 -2.56
CA LEU A 178 7.96 23.74 -1.80
C LEU A 178 8.54 25.02 -1.18
N PRO A 179 7.76 26.11 -1.14
CA PRO A 179 8.08 27.28 -0.36
C PRO A 179 8.37 26.92 1.11
N LEU A 180 9.28 27.66 1.74
CA LEU A 180 9.68 27.41 3.13
C LEU A 180 8.47 27.44 4.08
N GLU A 181 7.59 28.39 3.89
CA GLU A 181 6.34 28.56 4.66
C GLU A 181 5.45 27.31 4.65
N LEU A 182 5.31 26.66 3.50
CA LEU A 182 4.54 25.42 3.41
C LEU A 182 5.27 24.25 4.09
N LYS A 183 6.60 24.17 3.99
CA LYS A 183 7.41 23.16 4.69
C LYS A 183 7.30 23.33 6.21
N GLU A 184 7.33 24.55 6.71
CA GLU A 184 7.18 24.86 8.15
C GLU A 184 5.79 24.48 8.68
N GLN A 185 4.73 24.74 7.92
CA GLN A 185 3.36 24.31 8.27
C GLN A 185 3.24 22.79 8.39
N MET A 186 3.92 22.03 7.55
CA MET A 186 3.94 20.57 7.61
C MET A 186 4.74 20.02 8.81
N ILE A 187 5.81 20.70 9.23
CA ILE A 187 6.72 20.24 10.30
C ILE A 187 6.15 20.48 11.69
N SER A 188 5.39 21.57 11.90
CA SER A 188 5.03 22.08 13.22
C SER A 188 4.18 21.15 14.10
N ARG A 189 3.64 20.07 13.59
CA ARG A 189 2.74 19.14 14.30
C ARG A 189 3.21 17.68 14.38
N ASN A 190 4.33 17.32 13.73
CA ASN A 190 4.76 15.91 13.60
C ASN A 190 5.58 15.35 14.77
N THR A 191 5.77 16.05 15.88
CA THR A 191 6.83 15.68 16.84
C THR A 191 6.39 14.87 18.07
N SER A 192 5.10 14.73 18.40
CA SER A 192 4.74 14.17 19.71
C SER A 192 4.22 12.72 19.72
N ASP A 193 3.44 12.27 18.74
CA ASP A 193 2.74 10.99 18.86
C ASP A 193 3.40 9.82 18.12
N PHE A 194 4.16 10.11 17.08
CA PHE A 194 4.76 9.07 16.21
C PHE A 194 5.93 8.32 16.89
N ASN A 195 6.71 9.00 17.72
CA ASN A 195 7.89 8.41 18.38
C ASN A 195 7.55 7.33 19.41
N GLN A 196 6.42 7.41 20.11
CA GLN A 196 6.08 6.43 21.16
C GLN A 196 5.62 5.07 20.59
N ALA A 197 4.88 5.04 19.48
CA ALA A 197 4.46 3.79 18.87
C ALA A 197 5.62 3.03 18.22
N GLN A 198 6.60 3.74 17.66
CA GLN A 198 7.78 3.15 17.03
C GLN A 198 8.73 2.55 18.06
N ILE A 199 8.96 3.21 19.20
CA ILE A 199 9.81 2.73 20.29
C ILE A 199 9.26 1.39 20.83
N LYS A 200 7.95 1.28 21.08
CA LYS A 200 7.33 0.04 21.56
C LYS A 200 7.49 -1.12 20.58
N ASN A 201 7.38 -0.87 19.26
CA ASN A 201 7.59 -1.90 18.24
C ASN A 201 9.04 -2.38 18.18
N THR A 202 10.01 -1.46 18.34
CA THR A 202 11.43 -1.82 18.34
C THR A 202 11.79 -2.72 19.51
N ASP A 203 11.31 -2.41 20.71
CA ASP A 203 11.55 -3.19 21.92
C ASP A 203 10.93 -4.60 21.81
N LEU A 204 9.72 -4.69 21.22
CA LEU A 204 9.06 -5.98 21.00
C LEU A 204 9.82 -6.85 19.99
N ILE A 205 10.39 -6.26 18.95
CA ILE A 205 11.21 -6.97 17.97
C ILE A 205 12.48 -7.46 18.62
N GLN A 206 13.17 -6.63 19.41
CA GLN A 206 14.35 -6.98 20.17
C GLN A 206 14.08 -8.21 21.06
N GLN A 207 13.03 -8.18 21.87
CA GLN A 207 12.64 -9.29 22.75
C GLN A 207 12.33 -10.58 21.97
N LYS A 208 11.64 -10.48 20.82
CA LYS A 208 11.36 -11.64 19.95
C LYS A 208 12.63 -12.23 19.35
N LEU A 209 13.59 -11.41 18.95
CA LEU A 209 14.86 -11.85 18.39
C LEU A 209 15.75 -12.51 19.45
N GLU A 210 15.84 -11.93 20.64
CA GLU A 210 16.59 -12.47 21.78
C GLU A 210 16.03 -13.83 22.24
N LYS A 211 14.70 -13.95 22.34
CA LYS A 211 14.03 -15.18 22.73
C LYS A 211 14.38 -16.38 21.83
N TYR A 212 14.66 -16.13 20.54
CA TYR A 212 14.97 -17.18 19.58
C TYR A 212 16.47 -17.30 19.27
N HIS A 213 17.34 -16.65 20.07
CA HIS A 213 18.81 -16.65 19.87
C HIS A 213 19.20 -16.31 18.43
N ALA A 214 18.50 -15.37 17.80
CA ALA A 214 18.83 -14.91 16.47
C ALA A 214 20.14 -14.13 16.51
N GLN A 215 21.20 -14.67 15.91
CA GLN A 215 22.43 -13.90 15.69
C GLN A 215 22.16 -12.91 14.56
N ILE A 216 21.91 -11.67 14.93
CA ILE A 216 21.70 -10.57 13.99
C ILE A 216 22.96 -9.74 13.99
N SER A 217 23.60 -9.58 12.82
CA SER A 217 24.75 -8.66 12.70
C SER A 217 24.24 -7.21 12.57
N PHE A 218 23.78 -6.66 13.68
CA PHE A 218 23.39 -5.26 13.79
C PHE A 218 24.45 -4.43 14.50
N ARG A 219 24.71 -3.25 13.98
CA ARG A 219 25.41 -2.21 14.75
C ARG A 219 24.36 -1.42 15.55
N GLN A 220 24.53 -1.35 16.87
CA GLN A 220 23.63 -0.75 17.87
C GLN A 220 23.05 0.66 17.54
N LYS A 221 23.70 1.43 16.67
CA LYS A 221 23.24 2.78 16.26
C LYS A 221 22.04 2.79 15.28
N GLN A 222 21.60 1.65 14.76
CA GLN A 222 20.54 1.57 13.75
C GLN A 222 19.16 1.22 14.34
N TYR A 223 19.05 1.00 15.65
CA TYR A 223 17.83 0.51 16.30
C TYR A 223 16.69 1.52 16.45
N ASN A 224 17.01 2.81 16.60
CA ASN A 224 15.98 3.83 16.73
C ASN A 224 15.39 4.15 15.34
N GLY A 225 14.17 3.70 15.09
CA GLY A 225 13.47 3.92 13.82
C GLY A 225 13.63 2.81 12.77
N LEU A 226 13.86 1.56 13.18
CA LEU A 226 14.13 0.39 12.31
C LEU A 226 13.10 0.18 11.19
N ASN A 227 11.81 0.21 11.53
CA ASN A 227 10.73 0.02 10.56
C ASN A 227 10.68 1.11 9.48
N THR A 228 11.28 2.28 9.70
CA THR A 228 11.29 3.38 8.73
C THR A 228 12.58 3.48 7.91
N THR A 229 13.68 2.86 8.34
CA THR A 229 15.01 3.04 7.72
C THR A 229 15.68 1.77 7.24
N MET A 230 15.32 0.61 7.80
CA MET A 230 15.94 -0.65 7.42
C MET A 230 15.56 -1.05 5.99
N THR A 231 16.55 -1.18 5.13
CA THR A 231 16.38 -1.64 3.75
C THR A 231 16.92 -3.06 3.53
N HIS A 232 17.89 -3.50 4.33
CA HIS A 232 18.54 -4.80 4.20
C HIS A 232 18.64 -5.49 5.56
N PHE A 233 18.37 -6.79 5.59
CA PHE A 233 18.51 -7.62 6.78
C PHE A 233 19.21 -8.92 6.45
N SER A 234 20.12 -9.36 7.34
CA SER A 234 20.77 -10.66 7.22
C SER A 234 20.83 -11.36 8.57
N THR A 235 20.54 -12.65 8.57
CA THR A 235 20.59 -13.47 9.81
C THR A 235 21.09 -14.88 9.56
N SER A 236 21.77 -15.46 10.56
CA SER A 236 22.11 -16.88 10.63
C SER A 236 21.13 -17.69 11.51
N ALA A 237 20.04 -17.09 11.96
CA ALA A 237 19.00 -17.74 12.76
C ALA A 237 18.40 -18.94 12.02
N VAL A 238 17.83 -19.88 12.77
CA VAL A 238 17.13 -21.06 12.23
C VAL A 238 15.63 -20.79 12.08
N LYS A 239 15.11 -19.81 12.81
CA LYS A 239 13.69 -19.44 12.82
C LYS A 239 13.53 -17.92 12.89
N ILE A 240 12.58 -17.39 12.13
CA ILE A 240 12.05 -16.03 12.30
C ILE A 240 10.74 -16.14 13.10
N ALA A 241 10.64 -15.38 14.18
CA ALA A 241 9.48 -15.41 15.06
C ALA A 241 8.26 -14.70 14.44
N ASP A 242 7.08 -14.90 15.06
CA ASP A 242 5.83 -14.28 14.62
C ASP A 242 5.93 -12.74 14.66
N GLY A 243 5.48 -12.08 13.61
CA GLY A 243 5.43 -10.62 13.46
C GLY A 243 6.78 -9.90 13.61
N THR A 244 7.92 -10.59 13.45
CA THR A 244 9.25 -10.00 13.70
C THR A 244 9.53 -8.75 12.89
N PHE A 245 9.18 -8.74 11.62
CA PHE A 245 9.35 -7.61 10.68
C PHE A 245 8.02 -7.06 10.19
N GLU A 246 6.93 -7.30 10.91
CA GLU A 246 5.63 -6.73 10.55
C GLU A 246 5.75 -5.19 10.44
N ASN A 247 5.23 -4.62 9.31
CA ASN A 247 5.24 -3.18 9.02
C ASN A 247 6.65 -2.59 8.77
N PHE A 248 7.65 -3.38 8.35
CA PHE A 248 8.93 -2.86 7.87
C PHE A 248 8.82 -2.41 6.40
N TYR A 249 8.15 -1.32 6.16
CA TYR A 249 7.73 -0.82 4.83
C TYR A 249 8.88 -0.52 3.87
N LYS A 250 10.12 -0.35 4.36
CA LYS A 250 11.32 -0.06 3.55
C LYS A 250 12.27 -1.22 3.40
N LEU A 251 11.99 -2.34 4.04
CA LEU A 251 12.81 -3.53 3.93
C LEU A 251 12.71 -4.07 2.50
N GLN A 252 13.84 -4.10 1.78
CA GLN A 252 13.92 -4.48 0.37
C GLN A 252 14.54 -5.85 0.17
N TYR A 253 15.54 -6.18 0.97
CA TYR A 253 16.32 -7.40 0.84
C TYR A 253 16.49 -8.12 2.17
N VAL A 254 16.23 -9.43 2.17
CA VAL A 254 16.43 -10.29 3.33
C VAL A 254 17.29 -11.51 2.97
N SER A 255 18.40 -11.70 3.69
CA SER A 255 19.24 -12.90 3.58
C SER A 255 19.12 -13.74 4.85
N MET A 256 18.53 -14.93 4.71
CA MET A 256 18.31 -15.85 5.82
C MET A 256 18.58 -17.31 5.40
N PRO A 257 19.83 -17.64 5.03
CA PRO A 257 20.17 -18.94 4.39
C PRO A 257 19.99 -20.16 5.29
N LYS A 258 19.97 -19.97 6.61
CA LYS A 258 19.80 -21.08 7.58
C LYS A 258 18.39 -21.19 8.14
N VAL A 259 17.50 -20.25 7.84
CA VAL A 259 16.12 -20.24 8.36
C VAL A 259 15.35 -21.42 7.77
N LYS A 260 14.72 -22.19 8.65
CA LYS A 260 13.82 -23.30 8.34
C LYS A 260 12.34 -22.91 8.48
N VAL A 261 12.04 -21.98 9.39
CA VAL A 261 10.67 -21.61 9.72
C VAL A 261 10.52 -20.10 9.74
N VAL A 262 9.56 -19.59 8.97
CA VAL A 262 9.10 -18.20 9.04
C VAL A 262 7.76 -18.18 9.76
N GLY A 263 7.68 -17.40 10.84
CA GLY A 263 6.54 -17.33 11.76
C GLY A 263 5.33 -16.59 11.18
N VAL A 264 4.21 -16.61 11.93
CA VAL A 264 2.94 -15.97 11.56
C VAL A 264 3.16 -14.48 11.38
N GLY A 265 2.77 -13.93 10.22
CA GLY A 265 2.89 -12.50 9.91
C GLY A 265 4.31 -11.93 10.01
N ALA A 266 5.36 -12.76 9.93
CA ALA A 266 6.73 -12.34 10.23
C ALA A 266 7.23 -11.18 9.35
N PHE A 267 6.81 -11.12 8.09
CA PHE A 267 7.09 -10.04 7.13
C PHE A 267 5.82 -9.37 6.61
N LYS A 268 4.72 -9.46 7.36
CA LYS A 268 3.46 -8.82 6.97
C LYS A 268 3.65 -7.32 6.76
N ASN A 269 3.09 -6.79 5.66
CA ASN A 269 3.18 -5.38 5.24
C ASN A 269 4.64 -4.92 4.96
N CYS A 270 5.58 -5.81 4.63
CA CYS A 270 6.89 -5.43 4.10
C CYS A 270 6.77 -5.07 2.62
N CYS A 271 6.08 -3.98 2.32
CA CYS A 271 5.64 -3.62 0.97
C CYS A 271 6.78 -3.32 -0.01
N ALA A 272 7.98 -2.96 0.48
CA ALA A 272 9.16 -2.74 -0.35
C ALA A 272 10.01 -4.00 -0.53
N LEU A 273 9.68 -5.13 0.12
CA LEU A 273 10.47 -6.35 0.07
C LEU A 273 10.45 -6.94 -1.35
N GLU A 274 11.62 -7.01 -1.98
CA GLU A 274 11.81 -7.45 -3.36
C GLU A 274 12.41 -8.84 -3.43
N GLU A 275 13.36 -9.15 -2.53
CA GLU A 275 14.09 -10.41 -2.55
C GLU A 275 14.26 -11.00 -1.15
N VAL A 276 14.01 -12.31 -1.04
CA VAL A 276 14.25 -13.12 0.14
C VAL A 276 15.15 -14.30 -0.22
N ASN A 277 16.43 -14.19 0.14
CA ASN A 277 17.41 -15.26 -0.07
C ASN A 277 17.30 -16.31 1.04
N THR A 278 16.81 -17.50 0.68
CA THR A 278 16.67 -18.67 1.55
C THR A 278 17.28 -19.90 0.91
N GLN A 279 17.84 -20.81 1.72
CA GLN A 279 18.40 -22.08 1.23
C GLN A 279 17.80 -23.30 1.91
N LYS A 280 17.30 -23.14 3.15
CA LYS A 280 16.83 -24.26 4.00
C LYS A 280 15.39 -24.05 4.51
N LEU A 281 14.62 -23.18 3.88
CA LEU A 281 13.26 -22.83 4.30
C LEU A 281 12.33 -24.04 4.09
N GLU A 282 11.74 -24.55 5.19
CA GLU A 282 10.86 -25.71 5.20
C GLU A 282 9.40 -25.32 5.43
N THR A 283 9.15 -24.31 6.29
CA THR A 283 7.80 -23.94 6.71
C THR A 283 7.60 -22.43 6.66
N ILE A 284 6.51 -22.01 6.05
CA ILE A 284 6.02 -20.63 6.00
C ILE A 284 4.66 -20.60 6.71
N ALA A 285 4.58 -19.88 7.83
CA ALA A 285 3.36 -19.80 8.63
C ALA A 285 2.29 -18.91 7.98
N PRO A 286 1.02 -18.91 8.49
CA PRO A 286 -0.03 -18.05 7.97
C PRO A 286 0.37 -16.56 7.95
N TYR A 287 -0.04 -15.84 6.91
CA TYR A 287 0.19 -14.41 6.73
C TYR A 287 1.66 -13.97 6.72
N ALA A 288 2.63 -14.88 6.59
CA ALA A 288 4.05 -14.61 6.79
C ALA A 288 4.60 -13.50 5.88
N PHE A 289 4.16 -13.44 4.63
CA PHE A 289 4.50 -12.42 3.63
C PHE A 289 3.24 -11.70 3.11
N LEU A 290 2.18 -11.62 3.92
CA LEU A 290 0.97 -10.89 3.55
C LEU A 290 1.33 -9.43 3.20
N ASP A 291 0.82 -8.94 2.05
CA ASP A 291 1.03 -7.58 1.55
C ASP A 291 2.51 -7.23 1.27
N CYS A 292 3.37 -8.22 0.97
CA CYS A 292 4.70 -7.99 0.39
C CYS A 292 4.59 -7.72 -1.11
N CYS A 293 4.05 -6.56 -1.48
CA CYS A 293 3.59 -6.25 -2.84
C CYS A 293 4.69 -6.19 -3.91
N LYS A 294 5.96 -6.07 -3.50
CA LYS A 294 7.11 -6.06 -4.41
C LYS A 294 7.89 -7.36 -4.43
N LEU A 295 7.50 -8.34 -3.63
CA LEU A 295 8.25 -9.59 -3.55
C LEU A 295 8.18 -10.32 -4.90
N THR A 296 9.34 -10.48 -5.52
CA THR A 296 9.50 -11.15 -6.82
C THR A 296 10.42 -12.35 -6.75
N THR A 297 11.27 -12.42 -5.72
CA THR A 297 12.28 -13.47 -5.61
C THR A 297 12.29 -14.08 -4.22
N ILE A 298 11.92 -15.35 -4.16
CA ILE A 298 12.06 -16.21 -2.98
C ILE A 298 12.26 -17.66 -3.42
N ASN A 299 13.23 -18.36 -2.78
CA ASN A 299 13.45 -19.76 -3.09
C ASN A 299 12.52 -20.66 -2.25
N LEU A 300 11.58 -21.32 -2.92
CA LEU A 300 10.59 -22.21 -2.32
C LEU A 300 10.90 -23.72 -2.51
N LYS A 301 12.05 -24.08 -3.08
CA LYS A 301 12.38 -25.49 -3.44
C LYS A 301 12.36 -26.46 -2.26
N THR A 302 12.70 -25.99 -1.06
CA THR A 302 12.74 -26.82 0.16
C THR A 302 11.48 -26.68 1.01
N VAL A 303 10.54 -25.81 0.62
CA VAL A 303 9.32 -25.54 1.39
C VAL A 303 8.34 -26.69 1.22
N ASN A 304 7.91 -27.27 2.34
CA ASN A 304 6.94 -28.37 2.39
C ASN A 304 5.61 -27.96 3.05
N LYS A 305 5.56 -26.79 3.71
CA LYS A 305 4.34 -26.28 4.36
C LYS A 305 4.19 -24.79 4.16
N ILE A 306 3.06 -24.37 3.58
CA ILE A 306 2.68 -22.96 3.40
C ILE A 306 1.34 -22.74 4.09
N GLY A 307 1.31 -21.76 4.98
CA GLY A 307 0.12 -21.38 5.75
C GLY A 307 -0.89 -20.55 4.95
N THR A 308 -2.07 -20.40 5.51
CA THR A 308 -3.17 -19.64 4.90
C THR A 308 -2.74 -18.18 4.63
N LYS A 309 -3.02 -17.68 3.41
CA LYS A 309 -2.72 -16.32 2.97
C LYS A 309 -1.24 -15.91 3.17
N ALA A 310 -0.30 -16.87 3.16
CA ALA A 310 1.13 -16.59 3.39
C ALA A 310 1.70 -15.58 2.39
N PHE A 311 1.25 -15.60 1.13
CA PHE A 311 1.68 -14.71 0.05
C PHE A 311 0.51 -13.89 -0.55
N HIS A 312 -0.52 -13.62 0.24
CA HIS A 312 -1.64 -12.82 -0.24
C HIS A 312 -1.15 -11.41 -0.58
N ASN A 313 -1.57 -10.88 -1.74
CA ASN A 313 -1.10 -9.62 -2.33
C ASN A 313 0.42 -9.57 -2.60
N CYS A 314 1.10 -10.72 -2.78
CA CYS A 314 2.42 -10.78 -3.39
C CYS A 314 2.29 -11.00 -4.91
N PHE A 315 3.16 -10.39 -5.69
CA PHE A 315 3.15 -10.52 -7.18
C PHE A 315 4.33 -11.40 -7.66
N ILE A 316 4.51 -12.55 -6.98
CA ILE A 316 5.54 -13.54 -7.29
C ILE A 316 5.19 -14.27 -8.60
#